data_1c82a05c9b52846e8ef1f51644ddc214
#
_entry.id   1c82a05c9b52846e8ef1f51644ddc214
#
_cell.length_a   1.000
_cell.length_b   1.000
_cell.length_c   1.000
_cell.angle_alpha   90.00
_cell.angle_beta   90.00
_cell.angle_gamma   90.00
#
_symmetry.space_group_name_H-M   'P 1'
#
loop_
_entity.id
_entity.type
_entity.pdbx_description
1 polymer ?
#
loop_
_entity_poly.entity_id
_entity_poly.type
_entity_poly.pdbx_seq_one_letter_code
_entity_poly.pdbx_strand_id
1 'polypeptide(L)'
;MPQEIGTEMGDVVRQLLLVLTTILGSTSAILGQPVTSAPLQLEAKIPLGAVSGRIDHMAVDMAHHRLFVAELGNDSIGVVDLDAQKVAHRLSGLKEPQGIAYVQSNDSLYVANGGDGSVRVFRGPEYVPAGRIDLSADADNIRVDLPEGRLLVGYGSGGIGTIDLHTNNKIGSFPLKAHPEGFQLDAGTHQIFVNLPNNRAIAVLDATSGLRRATWPLAHGGNFPMTLDAERQRVLIVFRSPPKFAAFSWQTGDVVSEIDTCGDADDLFLDAKRKLIYITCGTGFIDVLKADDSKYSRVTRIGTVAGARTGLLVPDMDRLFLAVRAQAAEPAAIWIYRVAP
;
A
#
# COMPACT_ATOMS: atom_id res chain seq x y z
N MET A 1 -88.12 -66.66 -4.27
CA MET A 1 -88.04 -67.62 -3.14
C MET A 1 -86.84 -67.26 -2.29
N PRO A 2 -86.94 -67.41 -1.09
CA PRO A 2 -87.00 -66.35 -0.12
C PRO A 2 -85.80 -66.38 0.82
N GLN A 3 -85.88 -65.41 1.70
CA GLN A 3 -85.58 -65.44 3.13
C GLN A 3 -84.11 -65.27 3.56
N GLU A 4 -83.75 -64.71 4.57
CA GLU A 4 -84.32 -63.93 5.73
C GLU A 4 -83.15 -63.33 6.46
N ILE A 5 -83.28 -62.09 6.85
CA ILE A 5 -83.31 -61.55 8.19
C ILE A 5 -82.33 -62.22 9.21
N GLY A 6 -81.55 -61.37 9.82
CA GLY A 6 -80.81 -61.65 11.02
C GLY A 6 -80.08 -60.45 11.54
N THR A 7 -80.76 -59.58 12.24
CA THR A 7 -80.26 -58.60 13.16
C THR A 7 -79.59 -59.29 14.32
N GLU A 8 -78.41 -58.79 14.77
CA GLU A 8 -78.23 -58.53 16.19
C GLU A 8 -77.07 -57.56 16.45
N MET A 9 -77.46 -56.71 17.33
CA MET A 9 -76.69 -55.62 17.91
C MET A 9 -75.84 -56.15 19.06
N GLY A 10 -74.62 -55.76 19.18
CA GLY A 10 -73.75 -56.19 20.27
C GLY A 10 -72.51 -55.30 20.43
N ASP A 11 -72.73 -54.35 21.21
CA ASP A 11 -71.84 -53.61 22.11
C ASP A 11 -70.39 -53.28 21.76
N VAL A 12 -70.25 -52.05 21.69
CA VAL A 12 -69.14 -51.08 21.86
C VAL A 12 -68.29 -51.40 23.06
N VAL A 13 -67.02 -51.59 22.88
CA VAL A 13 -65.99 -51.19 23.88
C VAL A 13 -64.95 -50.33 23.21
N ARG A 14 -64.99 -49.05 23.51
CA ARG A 14 -64.00 -48.03 23.22
C ARG A 14 -62.65 -48.41 23.78
N GLN A 15 -61.65 -48.53 22.98
CA GLN A 15 -60.27 -48.29 23.39
C GLN A 15 -59.70 -47.15 22.57
N LEU A 16 -59.66 -45.98 23.25
CA LEU A 16 -58.92 -44.80 22.82
C LEU A 16 -57.43 -45.05 22.99
N LEU A 17 -56.70 -45.41 21.96
CA LEU A 17 -55.24 -45.34 21.95
C LEU A 17 -54.82 -43.89 21.64
N LEU A 18 -54.41 -43.17 22.69
CA LEU A 18 -53.73 -41.90 22.57
C LEU A 18 -52.31 -42.18 22.01
N VAL A 19 -52.08 -41.94 20.74
CA VAL A 19 -50.73 -41.89 20.17
C VAL A 19 -50.21 -40.48 20.45
N LEU A 20 -49.36 -40.38 21.50
CA LEU A 20 -48.60 -39.20 21.83
C LEU A 20 -47.39 -39.15 20.84
N THR A 21 -47.52 -38.45 19.71
CA THR A 21 -46.42 -38.14 18.83
C THR A 21 -45.59 -37.01 19.45
N THR A 22 -44.51 -37.37 20.14
CA THR A 22 -43.45 -36.45 20.55
C THR A 22 -42.72 -35.96 19.34
N ILE A 23 -43.03 -34.75 18.87
CA ILE A 23 -42.24 -34.02 17.86
C ILE A 23 -40.98 -33.53 18.61
N LEU A 24 -39.86 -34.27 18.48
CA LEU A 24 -38.56 -33.75 18.82
C LEU A 24 -38.23 -32.69 17.77
N GLY A 25 -38.49 -31.42 18.09
CA GLY A 25 -37.99 -30.28 17.36
C GLY A 25 -36.48 -30.22 17.46
N SER A 26 -35.77 -30.68 16.41
CA SER A 26 -34.35 -30.45 16.26
C SER A 26 -34.15 -28.96 15.98
N THR A 27 -33.89 -28.19 17.02
CA THR A 27 -33.37 -26.83 16.85
C THR A 27 -31.94 -26.96 16.33
N SER A 28 -31.78 -26.95 15.02
CA SER A 28 -30.47 -26.71 14.37
C SER A 28 -30.02 -25.30 14.75
N ALA A 29 -29.13 -25.22 15.73
CA ALA A 29 -28.39 -24.00 15.96
C ALA A 29 -27.63 -23.70 14.67
N ILE A 30 -28.10 -22.72 13.91
CA ILE A 30 -27.30 -22.09 12.84
C ILE A 30 -26.14 -21.42 13.55
N LEU A 31 -25.01 -22.14 13.66
CA LEU A 31 -23.73 -21.54 13.99
C LEU A 31 -23.45 -20.55 12.85
N GLY A 32 -23.79 -19.28 13.09
CA GLY A 32 -23.41 -18.20 12.20
C GLY A 32 -21.90 -18.29 11.98
N GLN A 33 -21.50 -18.54 10.75
CA GLN A 33 -20.08 -18.39 10.40
C GLN A 33 -19.65 -16.98 10.83
N PRO A 34 -18.48 -16.82 11.46
CA PRO A 34 -17.98 -15.51 11.77
C PRO A 34 -17.96 -14.70 10.47
N VAL A 35 -18.70 -13.61 10.43
CA VAL A 35 -18.62 -12.66 9.34
C VAL A 35 -17.21 -12.08 9.40
N THR A 36 -16.31 -12.64 8.63
CA THR A 36 -14.97 -12.06 8.49
C THR A 36 -15.17 -10.68 7.89
N SER A 37 -14.94 -9.65 8.68
CA SER A 37 -15.00 -8.27 8.20
C SER A 37 -14.06 -8.12 7.01
N ALA A 38 -14.47 -7.37 6.00
CA ALA A 38 -13.59 -7.08 4.86
C ALA A 38 -12.27 -6.49 5.39
N PRO A 39 -11.11 -6.91 4.86
CA PRO A 39 -9.79 -6.51 5.37
C PRO A 39 -9.56 -4.99 5.29
N LEU A 40 -10.26 -4.30 4.40
CA LEU A 40 -10.30 -2.84 4.28
C LEU A 40 -11.75 -2.35 4.24
N GLN A 41 -12.04 -1.30 4.99
CA GLN A 41 -13.35 -0.65 5.01
C GLN A 41 -13.14 0.85 4.73
N LEU A 42 -13.77 1.36 3.68
CA LEU A 42 -13.75 2.80 3.39
C LEU A 42 -14.43 3.56 4.54
N GLU A 43 -13.66 4.44 5.18
CA GLU A 43 -14.08 5.19 6.37
C GLU A 43 -14.40 6.64 6.04
N ALA A 44 -13.58 7.28 5.21
CA ALA A 44 -13.73 8.68 4.85
C ALA A 44 -13.19 8.99 3.46
N LYS A 45 -13.61 10.13 2.91
CA LYS A 45 -13.06 10.75 1.71
C LYS A 45 -12.81 12.21 2.02
N ILE A 46 -11.55 12.63 1.98
CA ILE A 46 -11.16 14.02 2.24
C ILE A 46 -10.91 14.72 0.90
N PRO A 47 -11.74 15.69 0.50
CA PRO A 47 -11.54 16.42 -0.74
C PRO A 47 -10.23 17.22 -0.70
N LEU A 48 -9.46 17.18 -1.79
CA LEU A 48 -8.24 17.98 -1.95
C LEU A 48 -8.50 19.36 -2.58
N GLY A 49 -9.75 19.66 -2.94
CA GLY A 49 -10.11 20.93 -3.58
C GLY A 49 -9.73 20.96 -5.07
N ALA A 50 -9.24 22.11 -5.54
CA ALA A 50 -8.91 22.33 -6.95
C ALA A 50 -7.57 21.67 -7.33
N VAL A 51 -7.47 20.34 -7.19
CA VAL A 51 -6.32 19.53 -7.59
C VAL A 51 -6.69 18.74 -8.84
N SER A 52 -5.82 18.77 -9.84
CA SER A 52 -5.99 18.05 -11.11
C SER A 52 -4.73 17.30 -11.51
N GLY A 53 -4.85 16.35 -12.44
CA GLY A 53 -3.72 15.57 -12.93
C GLY A 53 -3.24 14.49 -11.95
N ARG A 54 -1.94 14.19 -12.01
CA ARG A 54 -1.33 13.15 -11.17
C ARG A 54 -1.20 13.60 -9.71
N ILE A 55 -1.46 12.66 -8.81
CA ILE A 55 -1.08 12.72 -7.42
C ILE A 55 -0.07 11.59 -7.23
N ASP A 56 1.00 11.85 -6.50
CA ASP A 56 2.08 10.90 -6.27
C ASP A 56 2.21 10.58 -4.78
N HIS A 57 3.40 10.23 -4.29
CA HIS A 57 3.59 9.68 -2.96
C HIS A 57 3.06 10.56 -1.81
N MET A 58 2.94 9.94 -0.66
CA MET A 58 2.44 10.56 0.56
C MET A 58 3.39 10.26 1.73
N ALA A 59 3.37 11.13 2.74
CA ALA A 59 4.03 10.91 4.01
C ALA A 59 3.12 11.37 5.15
N VAL A 60 3.35 10.88 6.37
CA VAL A 60 2.56 11.22 7.54
C VAL A 60 3.41 11.80 8.66
N ASP A 61 2.93 12.86 9.29
CA ASP A 61 3.36 13.33 10.59
C ASP A 61 2.41 12.75 11.64
N MET A 62 2.90 11.74 12.35
CA MET A 62 2.13 11.03 13.37
C MET A 62 1.86 11.87 14.61
N ALA A 63 2.74 12.82 14.93
CA ALA A 63 2.61 13.62 16.13
C ALA A 63 1.50 14.67 16.00
N HIS A 64 1.31 15.22 14.80
CA HIS A 64 0.33 16.28 14.55
C HIS A 64 -0.83 15.81 13.67
N HIS A 65 -0.96 14.51 13.42
CA HIS A 65 -1.99 13.88 12.58
C HIS A 65 -2.14 14.56 11.21
N ARG A 66 -1.01 14.79 10.51
CA ARG A 66 -0.97 15.44 9.19
C ARG A 66 -0.52 14.47 8.11
N LEU A 67 -1.22 14.49 6.99
CA LEU A 67 -0.84 13.76 5.79
C LEU A 67 -0.33 14.75 4.73
N PHE A 68 0.88 14.51 4.23
CA PHE A 68 1.47 15.24 3.11
C PHE A 68 1.19 14.48 1.82
N VAL A 69 0.73 15.18 0.81
CA VAL A 69 0.30 14.61 -0.47
C VAL A 69 1.02 15.31 -1.61
N ALA A 70 1.79 14.57 -2.41
CA ALA A 70 2.43 15.12 -3.61
C ALA A 70 1.37 15.33 -4.71
N GLU A 71 0.92 16.55 -4.87
CA GLU A 71 0.00 16.97 -5.93
C GLU A 71 0.81 17.28 -7.20
N LEU A 72 1.42 16.23 -7.79
CA LEU A 72 2.40 16.33 -8.89
C LEU A 72 1.89 17.22 -10.03
N GLY A 73 0.66 17.00 -10.48
CA GLY A 73 0.05 17.76 -11.58
C GLY A 73 -0.27 19.23 -11.25
N ASN A 74 0.00 19.69 -10.02
CA ASN A 74 -0.28 21.05 -9.53
C ASN A 74 0.97 21.74 -8.96
N ASP A 75 2.15 21.12 -9.07
CA ASP A 75 3.40 21.68 -8.54
C ASP A 75 3.30 22.06 -7.05
N SER A 76 2.58 21.23 -6.26
CA SER A 76 2.27 21.53 -4.85
C SER A 76 2.28 20.31 -3.95
N ILE A 77 2.36 20.56 -2.64
CA ILE A 77 2.08 19.58 -1.59
C ILE A 77 0.81 20.01 -0.86
N GLY A 78 -0.17 19.14 -0.82
CA GLY A 78 -1.32 19.27 0.08
C GLY A 78 -0.95 18.81 1.48
N VAL A 79 -1.21 19.64 2.49
CA VAL A 79 -1.11 19.25 3.90
C VAL A 79 -2.51 19.04 4.43
N VAL A 80 -2.88 17.80 4.66
CA VAL A 80 -4.20 17.38 5.12
C VAL A 80 -4.18 17.22 6.63
N ASP A 81 -5.03 17.92 7.33
CA ASP A 81 -5.34 17.70 8.75
C ASP A 81 -6.30 16.51 8.83
N LEU A 82 -5.83 15.40 9.41
CA LEU A 82 -6.58 14.15 9.49
C LEU A 82 -7.70 14.20 10.53
N ASP A 83 -7.55 15.00 11.59
CA ASP A 83 -8.58 15.18 12.62
C ASP A 83 -9.72 16.07 12.11
N ALA A 84 -9.37 17.17 11.45
CA ALA A 84 -10.34 18.07 10.85
C ALA A 84 -10.85 17.60 9.48
N GLN A 85 -10.26 16.56 8.91
CA GLN A 85 -10.59 15.97 7.60
C GLN A 85 -10.63 17.00 6.46
N LYS A 86 -9.62 17.86 6.38
CA LYS A 86 -9.52 18.92 5.37
C LYS A 86 -8.08 19.26 5.03
N VAL A 87 -7.88 19.87 3.88
CA VAL A 87 -6.59 20.50 3.53
C VAL A 87 -6.39 21.73 4.42
N ALA A 88 -5.35 21.71 5.24
CA ALA A 88 -4.99 22.81 6.14
C ALA A 88 -4.03 23.81 5.47
N HIS A 89 -3.06 23.30 4.69
CA HIS A 89 -2.08 24.12 3.98
C HIS A 89 -1.83 23.57 2.57
N ARG A 90 -1.31 24.42 1.69
CA ARG A 90 -0.79 24.00 0.39
C ARG A 90 0.53 24.69 0.10
N LEU A 91 1.58 23.89 -0.08
CA LEU A 91 2.93 24.36 -0.39
C LEU A 91 3.06 24.37 -1.93
N SER A 92 3.17 25.55 -2.52
CA SER A 92 3.24 25.72 -3.98
C SER A 92 4.65 26.09 -4.42
N GLY A 93 4.87 26.11 -5.76
CA GLY A 93 6.16 26.50 -6.36
C GLY A 93 7.18 25.37 -6.38
N LEU A 94 6.72 24.15 -6.31
CA LEU A 94 7.49 22.93 -6.56
C LEU A 94 7.57 22.64 -8.06
N LYS A 95 8.21 21.55 -8.45
CA LYS A 95 8.34 21.12 -9.84
C LYS A 95 8.10 19.62 -9.96
N GLU A 96 6.85 19.24 -10.27
CA GLU A 96 6.43 17.84 -10.31
C GLU A 96 6.86 17.07 -9.04
N PRO A 97 6.34 17.45 -7.86
CA PRO A 97 6.70 16.77 -6.62
C PRO A 97 6.24 15.31 -6.66
N GLN A 98 7.14 14.40 -6.30
CA GLN A 98 6.93 12.95 -6.31
C GLN A 98 7.16 12.37 -4.91
N GLY A 99 8.41 12.06 -4.55
CA GLY A 99 8.74 11.49 -3.26
C GLY A 99 8.62 12.49 -2.11
N ILE A 100 8.08 12.03 -0.99
CA ILE A 100 7.95 12.83 0.25
C ILE A 100 8.50 12.04 1.42
N ALA A 101 9.22 12.71 2.31
CA ALA A 101 9.55 12.19 3.63
C ALA A 101 9.39 13.27 4.69
N TYR A 102 8.74 12.93 5.80
CA TYR A 102 8.72 13.76 6.99
C TYR A 102 9.62 13.16 8.07
N VAL A 103 10.52 13.96 8.60
CA VAL A 103 11.46 13.55 9.65
C VAL A 103 11.11 14.28 10.92
N GLN A 104 10.44 13.59 11.83
CA GLN A 104 9.93 14.17 13.07
C GLN A 104 11.05 14.70 13.97
N SER A 105 12.22 14.05 14.01
CA SER A 105 13.32 14.44 14.92
C SER A 105 13.90 15.83 14.65
N ASN A 106 13.75 16.36 13.44
CA ASN A 106 14.19 17.70 13.06
C ASN A 106 13.06 18.57 12.49
N ASP A 107 11.80 18.11 12.62
CA ASP A 107 10.58 18.78 12.13
C ASP A 107 10.73 19.27 10.69
N SER A 108 11.16 18.37 9.80
CA SER A 108 11.44 18.70 8.40
C SER A 108 10.70 17.81 7.42
N LEU A 109 10.12 18.47 6.44
CA LEU A 109 9.49 17.85 5.27
C LEU A 109 10.45 17.94 4.08
N TYR A 110 10.80 16.81 3.50
CA TYR A 110 11.63 16.68 2.31
C TYR A 110 10.76 16.26 1.14
N VAL A 111 10.89 16.99 0.03
CA VAL A 111 10.10 16.77 -1.19
C VAL A 111 11.02 16.64 -2.38
N ALA A 112 11.03 15.47 -3.00
CA ALA A 112 11.73 15.22 -4.26
C ALA A 112 10.88 15.72 -5.43
N ASN A 113 11.53 16.42 -6.36
CA ASN A 113 10.87 17.04 -7.51
C ASN A 113 11.40 16.42 -8.80
N GLY A 114 10.54 15.71 -9.54
CA GLY A 114 10.89 15.10 -10.82
C GLY A 114 11.23 16.13 -11.88
N GLY A 115 10.49 17.24 -11.92
CA GLY A 115 10.62 18.23 -12.98
C GLY A 115 11.95 19.01 -12.99
N ASP A 116 12.63 19.14 -11.85
CA ASP A 116 13.91 19.87 -11.77
C ASP A 116 15.03 19.11 -11.04
N GLY A 117 14.78 17.87 -10.62
CA GLY A 117 15.77 17.03 -9.96
C GLY A 117 16.21 17.51 -8.58
N SER A 118 15.43 18.39 -7.94
CA SER A 118 15.76 18.93 -6.63
C SER A 118 15.04 18.20 -5.50
N VAL A 119 15.64 18.24 -4.30
CA VAL A 119 14.95 17.97 -3.05
C VAL A 119 14.74 19.29 -2.33
N ARG A 120 13.50 19.68 -2.09
CA ARG A 120 13.14 20.87 -1.33
C ARG A 120 12.93 20.49 0.12
N VAL A 121 13.37 21.36 1.02
CA VAL A 121 13.24 21.17 2.46
C VAL A 121 12.36 22.27 3.04
N PHE A 122 11.39 21.88 3.84
CA PHE A 122 10.51 22.77 4.60
C PHE A 122 10.61 22.41 6.08
N ARG A 123 10.51 23.40 6.98
CA ARG A 123 10.68 23.17 8.40
C ARG A 123 9.63 23.88 9.24
N GLY A 124 9.32 23.26 10.36
CA GLY A 124 8.41 23.78 11.37
C GLY A 124 6.94 23.71 10.97
N PRO A 125 6.05 24.14 11.89
CA PRO A 125 4.60 24.01 11.70
C PRO A 125 4.03 24.86 10.56
N GLU A 126 4.76 25.90 10.16
CA GLU A 126 4.40 26.78 9.04
C GLU A 126 5.08 26.38 7.74
N TYR A 127 5.83 25.27 7.72
CA TYR A 127 6.53 24.74 6.53
C TYR A 127 7.40 25.79 5.83
N VAL A 128 8.20 26.51 6.60
CA VAL A 128 9.10 27.55 6.05
C VAL A 128 10.16 26.89 5.19
N PRO A 129 10.41 27.42 3.95
CA PRO A 129 11.49 26.91 3.11
C PRO A 129 12.83 26.94 3.84
N ALA A 130 13.49 25.78 3.94
CA ALA A 130 14.72 25.61 4.71
C ALA A 130 15.90 25.09 3.92
N GLY A 131 15.71 24.76 2.64
CA GLY A 131 16.80 24.31 1.78
C GLY A 131 16.36 23.80 0.42
N ARG A 132 17.36 23.64 -0.44
CA ARG A 132 17.28 23.00 -1.76
C ARG A 132 18.55 22.19 -1.98
N ILE A 133 18.41 20.96 -2.39
CA ILE A 133 19.51 20.04 -2.71
C ILE A 133 19.29 19.61 -4.17
N ASP A 134 20.30 19.80 -5.02
CA ASP A 134 20.22 19.44 -6.44
C ASP A 134 20.83 18.06 -6.66
N LEU A 135 20.05 17.14 -7.27
CA LEU A 135 20.45 15.78 -7.62
C LEU A 135 20.67 15.57 -9.12
N SER A 136 20.41 16.55 -9.92
CA SER A 136 20.54 16.71 -11.36
C SER A 136 19.27 16.53 -12.18
N ALA A 137 18.51 15.48 -12.03
CA ALA A 137 17.27 15.27 -12.79
C ALA A 137 16.36 14.29 -12.05
N ASP A 138 15.05 14.40 -12.28
CA ASP A 138 14.02 13.41 -11.91
C ASP A 138 14.24 12.80 -10.52
N ALA A 139 14.22 13.65 -9.48
CA ALA A 139 14.27 13.20 -8.10
C ALA A 139 12.92 12.62 -7.72
N ASP A 140 12.92 11.37 -7.28
CA ASP A 140 11.71 10.59 -7.04
C ASP A 140 11.71 9.99 -5.62
N ASN A 141 11.62 8.70 -5.49
CA ASN A 141 11.46 8.00 -4.22
C ASN A 141 12.45 8.43 -3.13
N ILE A 142 11.96 8.68 -1.92
CA ILE A 142 12.77 9.00 -0.73
C ILE A 142 12.65 7.88 0.29
N ARG A 143 13.78 7.52 0.93
CA ARG A 143 13.81 6.68 2.13
C ARG A 143 14.64 7.35 3.21
N VAL A 144 14.15 7.26 4.44
CA VAL A 144 14.83 7.81 5.62
C VAL A 144 15.67 6.70 6.26
N ASP A 145 16.96 6.94 6.38
CA ASP A 145 17.91 6.07 7.08
C ASP A 145 18.28 6.76 8.39
N LEU A 146 17.41 6.63 9.39
CA LEU A 146 17.60 7.29 10.70
C LEU A 146 18.86 6.81 11.43
N PRO A 147 19.20 5.51 11.45
CA PRO A 147 20.44 5.06 12.09
C PRO A 147 21.70 5.75 11.56
N GLU A 148 21.76 5.99 10.25
CA GLU A 148 22.88 6.66 9.60
C GLU A 148 22.69 8.18 9.48
N GLY A 149 21.58 8.73 9.98
CA GLY A 149 21.29 10.17 9.94
C GLY A 149 21.19 10.76 8.54
N ARG A 150 20.64 10.02 7.57
CA ARG A 150 20.61 10.45 6.16
C ARG A 150 19.30 10.13 5.46
N LEU A 151 19.07 10.81 4.34
CA LEU A 151 18.08 10.44 3.34
C LEU A 151 18.75 9.74 2.16
N LEU A 152 18.03 8.81 1.58
CA LEU A 152 18.32 8.16 0.31
C LEU A 152 17.26 8.61 -0.70
N VAL A 153 17.69 9.15 -1.85
CA VAL A 153 16.78 9.68 -2.87
C VAL A 153 17.15 9.12 -4.23
N GLY A 154 16.20 8.40 -4.86
CA GLY A 154 16.35 7.96 -6.25
C GLY A 154 16.33 9.16 -7.20
N TYR A 155 17.17 9.16 -8.26
CA TYR A 155 17.15 10.22 -9.25
C TYR A 155 17.48 9.74 -10.67
N GLY A 156 16.92 10.45 -11.67
CA GLY A 156 16.77 9.98 -13.05
C GLY A 156 18.03 9.74 -13.85
N SER A 157 19.17 10.35 -13.52
CA SER A 157 20.44 10.05 -14.21
C SER A 157 21.07 8.71 -13.79
N GLY A 158 20.39 7.97 -12.90
CA GLY A 158 20.77 6.63 -12.50
C GLY A 158 21.61 6.56 -11.24
N GLY A 159 21.05 6.98 -10.12
CA GLY A 159 21.68 6.88 -8.82
C GLY A 159 20.71 7.00 -7.65
N ILE A 160 21.25 6.74 -6.45
CA ILE A 160 20.63 7.08 -5.19
C ILE A 160 21.49 8.15 -4.52
N GLY A 161 21.00 9.37 -4.45
CA GLY A 161 21.63 10.47 -3.72
C GLY A 161 21.55 10.25 -2.22
N THR A 162 22.62 10.55 -1.51
CA THR A 162 22.67 10.50 -0.06
C THR A 162 22.74 11.91 0.50
N ILE A 163 21.82 12.25 1.38
CA ILE A 163 21.66 13.62 1.97
C ILE A 163 21.75 13.49 3.48
N ASP A 164 22.61 14.26 4.08
CA ASP A 164 22.77 14.33 5.54
C ASP A 164 21.60 15.09 6.17
N LEU A 165 20.94 14.50 7.16
CA LEU A 165 19.74 15.06 7.82
C LEU A 165 20.04 16.25 8.75
N HIS A 166 21.29 16.41 9.20
CA HIS A 166 21.65 17.48 10.08
C HIS A 166 21.99 18.77 9.31
N THR A 167 22.72 18.61 8.21
CA THR A 167 23.22 19.74 7.40
C THR A 167 22.37 20.05 6.18
N ASN A 168 21.50 19.11 5.75
CA ASN A 168 20.76 19.15 4.49
C ASN A 168 21.67 19.22 3.25
N ASN A 169 22.89 18.72 3.35
CA ASN A 169 23.82 18.67 2.21
C ASN A 169 23.83 17.29 1.56
N LYS A 170 23.99 17.27 0.24
CA LYS A 170 24.34 16.04 -0.45
C LYS A 170 25.73 15.60 -0.04
N ILE A 171 25.85 14.40 0.53
CA ILE A 171 27.10 13.84 1.01
C ILE A 171 27.66 12.75 0.09
N GLY A 172 26.87 12.27 -0.90
CA GLY A 172 27.31 11.26 -1.85
C GLY A 172 26.24 10.84 -2.82
N SER A 173 26.57 9.80 -3.59
CA SER A 173 25.63 9.14 -4.50
C SER A 173 26.08 7.72 -4.77
N PHE A 174 25.14 6.79 -4.87
CA PHE A 174 25.35 5.40 -5.26
C PHE A 174 24.97 5.24 -6.74
N PRO A 175 25.93 5.05 -7.66
CA PRO A 175 25.65 4.99 -9.09
C PRO A 175 24.94 3.70 -9.48
N LEU A 176 23.86 3.78 -10.27
CA LEU A 176 23.09 2.63 -10.74
C LEU A 176 23.20 2.39 -12.24
N LYS A 177 23.50 3.41 -13.02
CA LYS A 177 23.52 3.40 -14.52
C LYS A 177 22.14 3.07 -15.12
N ALA A 178 21.07 3.30 -14.37
CA ALA A 178 19.69 3.15 -14.78
C ALA A 178 18.80 3.96 -13.82
N HIS A 179 17.64 4.40 -14.29
CA HIS A 179 16.66 5.09 -13.44
C HIS A 179 16.13 4.14 -12.34
N PRO A 180 16.30 4.48 -11.05
CA PRO A 180 15.71 3.72 -9.96
C PRO A 180 14.25 4.10 -9.79
N GLU A 181 13.41 3.10 -9.58
CA GLU A 181 12.03 3.24 -9.11
C GLU A 181 11.94 2.85 -7.63
N GLY A 182 10.90 2.15 -7.20
CA GLY A 182 10.77 1.71 -5.82
C GLY A 182 12.04 1.04 -5.30
N PHE A 183 12.55 1.48 -4.17
CA PHE A 183 13.66 0.85 -3.49
C PHE A 183 13.43 0.77 -1.98
N GLN A 184 14.11 -0.16 -1.33
CA GLN A 184 14.00 -0.36 0.11
C GLN A 184 15.37 -0.59 0.73
N LEU A 185 15.54 -0.05 1.93
CA LEU A 185 16.70 -0.27 2.79
C LEU A 185 16.35 -1.33 3.84
N ASP A 186 17.19 -2.34 3.97
CA ASP A 186 17.21 -3.21 5.13
C ASP A 186 18.39 -2.86 6.03
N ALA A 187 18.10 -2.28 7.18
CA ALA A 187 19.11 -1.87 8.14
C ALA A 187 19.83 -3.07 8.80
N GLY A 188 19.14 -4.21 8.92
CA GLY A 188 19.68 -5.42 9.56
C GLY A 188 20.82 -6.06 8.76
N THR A 189 20.70 -6.10 7.43
CA THR A 189 21.72 -6.65 6.53
C THR A 189 22.58 -5.58 5.84
N HIS A 190 22.32 -4.30 6.10
CA HIS A 190 22.93 -3.16 5.43
C HIS A 190 22.87 -3.27 3.90
N GLN A 191 21.67 -3.59 3.38
CA GLN A 191 21.43 -3.72 1.95
C GLN A 191 20.34 -2.76 1.48
N ILE A 192 20.51 -2.27 0.25
CA ILE A 192 19.49 -1.54 -0.48
C ILE A 192 19.09 -2.37 -1.68
N PHE A 193 17.79 -2.69 -1.79
CA PHE A 193 17.21 -3.33 -2.96
C PHE A 193 16.56 -2.26 -3.82
N VAL A 194 16.86 -2.25 -5.12
CA VAL A 194 16.45 -1.19 -6.04
C VAL A 194 15.82 -1.79 -7.30
N ASN A 195 14.59 -1.43 -7.58
CA ASN A 195 13.94 -1.73 -8.86
C ASN A 195 14.55 -0.89 -9.98
N LEU A 196 14.93 -1.57 -11.07
CA LEU A 196 15.45 -0.97 -12.31
C LEU A 196 14.58 -1.43 -13.50
N PRO A 197 13.39 -0.84 -13.71
CA PRO A 197 12.42 -1.35 -14.70
C PRO A 197 12.95 -1.37 -16.12
N ASN A 198 13.70 -0.35 -16.52
CA ASN A 198 14.31 -0.26 -17.85
C ASN A 198 15.33 -1.35 -18.12
N ASN A 199 15.94 -1.90 -17.07
CA ASN A 199 16.91 -2.99 -17.16
C ASN A 199 16.28 -4.35 -16.86
N ARG A 200 15.00 -4.41 -16.50
CA ARG A 200 14.34 -5.62 -15.99
C ARG A 200 15.18 -6.30 -14.92
N ALA A 201 15.50 -5.56 -13.87
CA ALA A 201 16.38 -6.06 -12.82
C ALA A 201 16.04 -5.48 -11.45
N ILE A 202 16.50 -6.17 -10.42
CA ILE A 202 16.69 -5.63 -9.08
C ILE A 202 18.20 -5.52 -8.85
N ALA A 203 18.68 -4.34 -8.48
CA ALA A 203 20.03 -4.16 -8.00
C ALA A 203 20.06 -4.32 -6.48
N VAL A 204 21.07 -4.99 -5.96
CA VAL A 204 21.35 -5.09 -4.53
C VAL A 204 22.64 -4.33 -4.25
N LEU A 205 22.56 -3.31 -3.41
CA LEU A 205 23.69 -2.47 -3.04
C LEU A 205 24.06 -2.69 -1.57
N ASP A 206 25.33 -2.49 -1.27
CA ASP A 206 25.79 -2.25 0.09
C ASP A 206 25.34 -0.87 0.54
N ALA A 207 24.64 -0.77 1.65
CA ALA A 207 24.04 0.49 2.10
C ALA A 207 25.08 1.50 2.59
N THR A 208 26.28 1.06 2.99
CA THR A 208 27.35 1.94 3.46
C THR A 208 28.17 2.50 2.32
N SER A 209 28.66 1.61 1.44
CA SER A 209 29.58 1.98 0.36
C SER A 209 28.88 2.30 -0.97
N GLY A 210 27.62 1.92 -1.14
CA GLY A 210 26.91 1.98 -2.42
C GLY A 210 27.40 0.98 -3.47
N LEU A 211 28.35 0.09 -3.12
CA LEU A 211 28.84 -0.92 -4.03
C LEU A 211 27.73 -1.92 -4.38
N ARG A 212 27.62 -2.24 -5.67
CA ARG A 212 26.68 -3.25 -6.15
C ARG A 212 27.15 -4.64 -5.74
N ARG A 213 26.39 -5.31 -4.89
CA ARG A 213 26.62 -6.69 -4.44
C ARG A 213 26.07 -7.73 -5.42
N ALA A 214 24.90 -7.44 -6.01
CA ALA A 214 24.24 -8.32 -6.96
C ALA A 214 23.35 -7.55 -7.94
N THR A 215 22.96 -8.21 -9.02
CA THR A 215 21.89 -7.80 -9.93
C THR A 215 21.07 -9.04 -10.26
N TRP A 216 19.79 -9.00 -9.95
CA TRP A 216 18.87 -10.09 -10.24
C TRP A 216 18.08 -9.79 -11.51
N PRO A 217 18.28 -10.56 -12.59
CA PRO A 217 17.51 -10.38 -13.80
C PRO A 217 16.06 -10.81 -13.56
N LEU A 218 15.11 -10.07 -14.15
CA LEU A 218 13.69 -10.31 -14.00
C LEU A 218 13.07 -10.82 -15.31
N ALA A 219 12.16 -11.78 -15.19
CA ALA A 219 11.42 -12.34 -16.33
C ALA A 219 10.44 -11.31 -16.95
N HIS A 220 9.90 -10.40 -16.14
CA HIS A 220 8.89 -9.44 -16.55
C HIS A 220 9.40 -7.99 -16.43
N GLY A 221 8.72 -7.07 -17.12
CA GLY A 221 9.04 -5.65 -17.09
C GLY A 221 8.09 -4.83 -16.20
N GLY A 222 8.48 -3.57 -15.95
CA GLY A 222 7.64 -2.65 -15.20
C GLY A 222 7.56 -2.97 -13.70
N ASN A 223 8.68 -3.34 -13.09
CA ASN A 223 8.83 -3.54 -11.66
C ASN A 223 8.96 -2.17 -10.95
N PHE A 224 7.81 -1.57 -10.62
CA PHE A 224 7.77 -0.26 -9.99
C PHE A 224 7.73 -0.33 -8.46
N PRO A 225 6.66 -0.84 -7.80
CA PRO A 225 6.63 -0.87 -6.35
C PRO A 225 7.51 -1.98 -5.77
N MET A 226 7.99 -1.73 -4.56
CA MET A 226 8.78 -2.69 -3.79
C MET A 226 8.50 -2.53 -2.29
N THR A 227 8.39 -3.66 -1.59
CA THR A 227 8.45 -3.70 -0.12
C THR A 227 9.27 -4.90 0.35
N LEU A 228 9.65 -4.92 1.62
CA LEU A 228 10.41 -6.01 2.23
C LEU A 228 9.55 -6.79 3.21
N ASP A 229 9.66 -8.11 3.14
CA ASP A 229 9.22 -9.03 4.18
C ASP A 229 10.47 -9.52 4.93
N ALA A 230 10.84 -8.75 5.96
CA ALA A 230 12.06 -9.01 6.73
C ALA A 230 11.95 -10.32 7.52
N GLU A 231 10.77 -10.67 8.02
CA GLU A 231 10.54 -11.92 8.76
C GLU A 231 10.86 -13.15 7.90
N ARG A 232 10.46 -13.10 6.61
CA ARG A 232 10.67 -14.21 5.67
C ARG A 232 11.88 -14.02 4.78
N GLN A 233 12.61 -12.92 4.94
CA GLN A 233 13.75 -12.53 4.11
C GLN A 233 13.38 -12.53 2.61
N ARG A 234 12.35 -11.74 2.25
CA ARG A 234 11.84 -11.63 0.88
C ARG A 234 11.82 -10.18 0.41
N VAL A 235 12.19 -9.99 -0.84
CA VAL A 235 11.89 -8.78 -1.60
C VAL A 235 10.59 -9.00 -2.35
N LEU A 236 9.60 -8.15 -2.11
CA LEU A 236 8.29 -8.21 -2.73
C LEU A 236 8.17 -7.08 -3.75
N ILE A 237 7.77 -7.41 -4.97
CA ILE A 237 7.56 -6.44 -6.05
C ILE A 237 6.25 -6.71 -6.80
N VAL A 238 5.82 -5.72 -7.58
CA VAL A 238 4.77 -5.92 -8.58
C VAL A 238 5.25 -5.47 -9.94
N PHE A 239 5.01 -6.32 -10.93
CA PHE A 239 5.20 -6.01 -12.35
C PHE A 239 3.95 -5.37 -12.94
N ARG A 240 4.11 -4.42 -13.85
CA ARG A 240 3.00 -3.87 -14.62
C ARG A 240 2.74 -4.61 -15.93
N SER A 241 3.73 -5.34 -16.46
CA SER A 241 3.63 -6.00 -17.75
C SER A 241 4.34 -7.37 -17.78
N PRO A 242 3.58 -8.48 -17.66
CA PRO A 242 2.17 -8.57 -17.24
C PRO A 242 1.98 -8.21 -15.78
N PRO A 243 0.73 -7.87 -15.33
CA PRO A 243 0.46 -7.54 -13.94
C PRO A 243 0.64 -8.75 -13.03
N LYS A 244 1.73 -8.78 -12.27
CA LYS A 244 2.07 -9.89 -11.37
C LYS A 244 2.73 -9.38 -10.10
N PHE A 245 2.34 -9.95 -8.97
CA PHE A 245 3.09 -9.89 -7.72
C PHE A 245 4.15 -10.99 -7.74
N ALA A 246 5.35 -10.69 -7.25
CA ALA A 246 6.41 -11.67 -7.07
C ALA A 246 7.18 -11.45 -5.78
N ALA A 247 7.57 -12.58 -5.16
CA ALA A 247 8.43 -12.61 -3.98
C ALA A 247 9.76 -13.28 -4.34
N PHE A 248 10.86 -12.63 -3.97
CA PHE A 248 12.23 -13.10 -4.24
C PHE A 248 12.95 -13.40 -2.93
N SER A 249 13.81 -14.42 -2.93
CA SER A 249 14.73 -14.69 -1.83
C SER A 249 15.77 -13.57 -1.73
N TRP A 250 15.98 -13.00 -0.54
CA TRP A 250 17.05 -12.00 -0.31
C TRP A 250 18.44 -12.53 -0.59
N GLN A 251 18.64 -13.80 -0.33
CA GLN A 251 19.97 -14.42 -0.40
C GLN A 251 20.39 -14.72 -1.84
N THR A 252 19.44 -15.25 -2.63
CA THR A 252 19.76 -15.79 -3.96
C THR A 252 19.17 -14.96 -5.10
N GLY A 253 18.12 -14.17 -4.86
CA GLY A 253 17.36 -13.49 -5.91
C GLY A 253 16.45 -14.42 -6.70
N ASP A 254 16.26 -15.66 -6.26
CA ASP A 254 15.35 -16.60 -6.89
C ASP A 254 13.90 -16.26 -6.59
N VAL A 255 13.02 -16.49 -7.57
CA VAL A 255 11.58 -16.35 -7.40
C VAL A 255 11.06 -17.44 -6.48
N VAL A 256 10.45 -17.01 -5.37
CA VAL A 256 9.81 -17.93 -4.38
C VAL A 256 8.33 -18.12 -4.69
N SER A 257 7.67 -17.06 -5.15
CA SER A 257 6.25 -17.09 -5.48
C SER A 257 5.93 -16.03 -6.53
N GLU A 258 5.01 -16.34 -7.42
CA GLU A 258 4.47 -15.42 -8.39
C GLU A 258 2.96 -15.65 -8.54
N ILE A 259 2.16 -14.59 -8.51
CA ILE A 259 0.70 -14.64 -8.69
C ILE A 259 0.21 -13.44 -9.50
N ASP A 260 -0.92 -13.61 -10.20
CA ASP A 260 -1.56 -12.53 -10.93
C ASP A 260 -2.17 -11.49 -9.97
N THR A 261 -2.05 -10.22 -10.32
CA THR A 261 -2.59 -9.09 -9.55
C THR A 261 -3.33 -8.09 -10.42
N CYS A 262 -3.81 -6.99 -9.85
CA CYS A 262 -4.42 -5.90 -10.60
C CYS A 262 -3.35 -5.11 -11.37
N GLY A 263 -3.76 -4.45 -12.46
CA GLY A 263 -2.86 -3.77 -13.38
C GLY A 263 -2.50 -2.36 -12.97
N ASP A 264 -1.38 -1.85 -13.49
CA ASP A 264 -0.85 -0.51 -13.23
C ASP A 264 -0.61 -0.24 -11.73
N ALA A 265 0.03 -1.18 -11.04
CA ALA A 265 0.38 -1.03 -9.64
C ALA A 265 1.47 0.05 -9.44
N ASP A 266 1.30 0.88 -8.42
CA ASP A 266 2.25 1.93 -8.03
C ASP A 266 2.79 1.72 -6.62
N ASP A 267 1.96 1.22 -5.71
CA ASP A 267 2.37 0.95 -4.34
C ASP A 267 2.04 -0.46 -3.88
N LEU A 268 2.89 -0.93 -2.97
CA LEU A 268 2.87 -2.26 -2.39
C LEU A 268 3.27 -2.15 -0.91
N PHE A 269 2.40 -2.61 -0.02
CA PHE A 269 2.62 -2.53 1.42
C PHE A 269 2.45 -3.89 2.07
N LEU A 270 3.32 -4.20 3.02
CA LEU A 270 3.18 -5.34 3.92
C LEU A 270 2.71 -4.86 5.30
N ASP A 271 1.54 -5.31 5.74
CA ASP A 271 1.12 -5.26 7.12
C ASP A 271 1.62 -6.52 7.83
N ALA A 272 2.77 -6.41 8.47
CA ALA A 272 3.40 -7.53 9.16
C ALA A 272 2.54 -8.06 10.32
N LYS A 273 1.80 -7.17 11.01
CA LYS A 273 0.92 -7.52 12.14
C LYS A 273 -0.20 -8.46 11.70
N ARG A 274 -0.77 -8.22 10.53
CA ARG A 274 -1.90 -9.00 9.99
C ARG A 274 -1.48 -10.03 8.95
N LYS A 275 -0.21 -10.01 8.55
CA LYS A 275 0.34 -10.83 7.44
C LYS A 275 -0.44 -10.60 6.14
N LEU A 276 -0.84 -9.37 5.90
CA LEU A 276 -1.56 -8.94 4.70
C LEU A 276 -0.69 -8.02 3.85
N ILE A 277 -0.87 -8.12 2.55
CA ILE A 277 -0.22 -7.27 1.56
C ILE A 277 -1.30 -6.51 0.81
N TYR A 278 -1.11 -5.20 0.67
CA TYR A 278 -2.00 -4.32 -0.08
C TYR A 278 -1.28 -3.82 -1.32
N ILE A 279 -1.91 -3.98 -2.48
CA ILE A 279 -1.41 -3.53 -3.78
C ILE A 279 -2.42 -2.53 -4.35
N THR A 280 -2.03 -1.28 -4.51
CA THR A 280 -2.89 -0.24 -5.08
C THR A 280 -2.62 -0.11 -6.58
N CYS A 281 -3.67 -0.20 -7.38
CA CYS A 281 -3.60 -0.37 -8.83
C CYS A 281 -4.40 0.67 -9.60
N GLY A 282 -3.78 1.26 -10.61
CA GLY A 282 -4.39 2.25 -11.50
C GLY A 282 -5.57 1.73 -12.33
N THR A 283 -5.73 0.42 -12.45
CA THR A 283 -6.94 -0.17 -13.04
C THR A 283 -8.18 -0.04 -12.18
N GLY A 284 -8.10 0.62 -11.01
CA GLY A 284 -9.23 0.89 -10.12
C GLY A 284 -9.49 -0.21 -9.10
N PHE A 285 -8.43 -0.81 -8.56
CA PHE A 285 -8.54 -1.85 -7.56
C PHE A 285 -7.45 -1.75 -6.49
N ILE A 286 -7.75 -2.33 -5.32
CA ILE A 286 -6.77 -2.74 -4.34
C ILE A 286 -6.85 -4.27 -4.24
N ASP A 287 -5.75 -4.96 -4.56
CA ASP A 287 -5.62 -6.38 -4.26
C ASP A 287 -5.11 -6.56 -2.83
N VAL A 288 -5.74 -7.45 -2.09
CA VAL A 288 -5.30 -7.84 -0.75
C VAL A 288 -4.83 -9.27 -0.82
N LEU A 289 -3.54 -9.48 -0.49
CA LEU A 289 -2.94 -10.80 -0.45
C LEU A 289 -2.67 -11.20 0.99
N LYS A 290 -2.64 -12.49 1.24
CA LYS A 290 -2.16 -13.09 2.49
C LYS A 290 -0.75 -13.61 2.29
N ALA A 291 0.12 -13.28 3.24
CA ALA A 291 1.48 -13.80 3.30
C ALA A 291 1.52 -14.98 4.30
N ASP A 292 1.44 -16.20 3.80
CA ASP A 292 1.73 -17.41 4.56
C ASP A 292 3.23 -17.76 4.42
N ASP A 293 3.76 -18.64 5.25
CA ASP A 293 5.22 -18.88 5.36
C ASP A 293 5.94 -19.19 4.05
N SER A 294 5.28 -19.88 3.13
CA SER A 294 5.86 -20.23 1.82
C SER A 294 4.99 -19.82 0.63
N LYS A 295 3.82 -19.25 0.88
CA LYS A 295 2.82 -19.01 -0.16
C LYS A 295 2.15 -17.66 0.00
N TYR A 296 1.93 -17.00 -1.13
CA TYR A 296 1.11 -15.79 -1.22
C TYR A 296 -0.17 -16.11 -1.98
N SER A 297 -1.30 -15.63 -1.49
CA SER A 297 -2.59 -15.86 -2.15
C SER A 297 -3.49 -14.63 -2.03
N ARG A 298 -4.28 -14.36 -3.07
CA ARG A 298 -5.22 -13.25 -3.03
C ARG A 298 -6.42 -13.59 -2.14
N VAL A 299 -6.63 -12.77 -1.11
CA VAL A 299 -7.77 -12.86 -0.20
C VAL A 299 -8.99 -12.21 -0.83
N THR A 300 -8.82 -11.01 -1.38
CA THR A 300 -9.91 -10.24 -2.00
C THR A 300 -9.36 -9.19 -2.96
N ARG A 301 -10.25 -8.66 -3.78
CA ARG A 301 -10.04 -7.50 -4.64
C ARG A 301 -11.11 -6.46 -4.32
N ILE A 302 -10.70 -5.26 -3.97
CA ILE A 302 -11.57 -4.15 -3.57
C ILE A 302 -11.62 -3.16 -4.72
N GLY A 303 -12.84 -2.82 -5.18
CA GLY A 303 -13.04 -1.80 -6.22
C GLY A 303 -12.71 -0.40 -5.69
N THR A 304 -12.00 0.37 -6.49
CA THR A 304 -11.69 1.79 -6.26
C THR A 304 -12.05 2.60 -7.50
N VAL A 305 -11.17 3.50 -7.92
CA VAL A 305 -11.39 4.36 -9.09
C VAL A 305 -10.19 4.23 -10.04
N ALA A 306 -10.43 4.20 -11.35
CA ALA A 306 -9.36 4.19 -12.34
C ALA A 306 -8.39 5.35 -12.13
N GLY A 307 -7.09 5.07 -12.15
CA GLY A 307 -6.02 6.02 -11.87
C GLY A 307 -5.67 6.20 -10.39
N ALA A 308 -6.44 5.63 -9.44
CA ALA A 308 -6.14 5.65 -8.01
C ALA A 308 -5.15 4.51 -7.68
N ARG A 309 -3.87 4.79 -7.83
CA ARG A 309 -2.80 3.79 -7.68
C ARG A 309 -1.79 4.11 -6.59
N THR A 310 -1.72 5.36 -6.18
CA THR A 310 -0.77 5.81 -5.16
C THR A 310 -1.43 5.74 -3.78
N GLY A 311 -0.78 5.07 -2.84
CA GLY A 311 -1.27 4.83 -1.48
C GLY A 311 -0.24 5.13 -0.42
N LEU A 312 -0.65 4.99 0.84
CA LEU A 312 0.22 4.96 2.01
C LEU A 312 -0.43 4.11 3.11
N LEU A 313 0.21 3.02 3.49
CA LEU A 313 -0.18 2.27 4.68
C LEU A 313 0.51 2.85 5.91
N VAL A 314 -0.28 3.17 6.93
CA VAL A 314 0.21 3.61 8.25
C VAL A 314 -0.27 2.62 9.30
N PRO A 315 0.52 1.58 9.61
CA PRO A 315 0.12 0.49 10.50
C PRO A 315 -0.27 0.96 11.91
N ASP A 316 0.43 1.97 12.44
CA ASP A 316 0.17 2.52 13.78
C ASP A 316 -1.17 3.25 13.88
N MET A 317 -1.73 3.66 12.76
CA MET A 317 -3.08 4.25 12.67
C MET A 317 -4.15 3.20 12.28
N ASP A 318 -3.76 2.00 11.91
CA ASP A 318 -4.60 1.01 11.24
C ASP A 318 -5.31 1.60 10.00
N ARG A 319 -4.59 2.38 9.19
CA ARG A 319 -5.15 3.09 8.01
C ARG A 319 -4.33 2.85 6.75
N LEU A 320 -5.03 2.70 5.66
CA LEU A 320 -4.51 2.81 4.30
C LEU A 320 -5.12 4.05 3.64
N PHE A 321 -4.28 4.99 3.26
CA PHE A 321 -4.65 6.17 2.48
C PHE A 321 -4.50 5.87 1.00
N LEU A 322 -5.46 6.28 0.18
CA LEU A 322 -5.43 6.14 -1.27
C LEU A 322 -5.68 7.50 -1.92
N ALA A 323 -4.75 7.95 -2.74
CA ALA A 323 -4.91 9.18 -3.52
C ALA A 323 -5.78 8.93 -4.74
N VAL A 324 -6.91 9.61 -4.81
CA VAL A 324 -7.87 9.55 -5.91
C VAL A 324 -7.80 10.85 -6.70
N ARG A 325 -7.46 10.76 -7.98
CA ARG A 325 -7.40 11.92 -8.89
C ARG A 325 -8.79 12.48 -9.19
N ALA A 326 -8.86 13.76 -9.50
CA ALA A 326 -10.11 14.35 -9.99
C ALA A 326 -10.60 13.62 -11.25
N GLN A 327 -11.90 13.38 -11.29
CA GLN A 327 -12.64 12.84 -12.42
C GLN A 327 -13.75 13.83 -12.83
N ALA A 328 -14.38 13.63 -13.97
CA ALA A 328 -15.31 14.60 -14.55
C ALA A 328 -16.39 15.13 -13.60
N ALA A 329 -16.85 14.31 -12.65
CA ALA A 329 -17.90 14.66 -11.69
C ALA A 329 -17.44 14.72 -10.22
N GLU A 330 -16.21 14.28 -9.93
CA GLU A 330 -15.72 14.13 -8.55
C GLU A 330 -14.37 14.84 -8.39
N PRO A 331 -14.19 15.66 -7.35
CA PRO A 331 -12.90 16.29 -7.06
C PRO A 331 -11.86 15.25 -6.66
N ALA A 332 -10.59 15.62 -6.77
CA ALA A 332 -9.52 14.82 -6.18
C ALA A 332 -9.72 14.68 -4.67
N ALA A 333 -9.41 13.51 -4.13
CA ALA A 333 -9.64 13.22 -2.71
C ALA A 333 -8.63 12.19 -2.18
N ILE A 334 -8.40 12.21 -0.88
CA ILE A 334 -7.79 11.10 -0.16
C ILE A 334 -8.91 10.20 0.38
N TRP A 335 -8.91 8.96 -0.04
CA TRP A 335 -9.77 7.94 0.54
C TRP A 335 -9.05 7.25 1.69
N ILE A 336 -9.71 7.18 2.83
CA ILE A 336 -9.18 6.56 4.04
C ILE A 336 -9.87 5.23 4.24
N TYR A 337 -9.09 4.17 4.21
CA TYR A 337 -9.55 2.84 4.54
C TYR A 337 -9.06 2.46 5.93
N ARG A 338 -9.97 1.99 6.77
CA ARG A 338 -9.63 1.32 8.02
C ARG A 338 -9.22 -0.11 7.72
N VAL A 339 -8.08 -0.50 8.25
CA VAL A 339 -7.60 -1.88 8.21
C VAL A 339 -8.31 -2.67 9.31
N ALA A 340 -8.95 -3.78 8.95
CA ALA A 340 -9.63 -4.62 9.93
C ALA A 340 -8.63 -5.28 10.90
N PRO A 341 -9.02 -5.55 12.15
CA PRO A 341 -8.18 -6.19 13.16
C PRO A 341 -7.63 -7.55 12.74
#